data_bc093f9716f9c9058f2bdb7bdc7ac4d9
#
_entry.id   bc093f9716f9c9058f2bdb7bdc7ac4d9
#
_cell.length_a   1.000
_cell.length_b   1.000
_cell.length_c   1.000
_cell.angle_alpha   90.00
_cell.angle_beta   90.00
_cell.angle_gamma   90.00
#
_symmetry.space_group_name_H-M   'P 1'
#
loop_
_entity.id
_entity.type
_entity.pdbx_description
1 polymer ?
#
loop_
_entity_poly.entity_id
_entity_poly.type
_entity_poly.pdbx_seq_one_letter_code
_entity_poly.pdbx_strand_id
1 'polypeptide(L)'
;STLFKILVGLLPLSSGQYQFNDWMVDADFLKDPSNAGHLYQQVGLIFQNSDIQLFNTTVAEELSFGPRQLGLPEEEIEQRVHDTLSLLEIEHLRDRIPYHLSGGEKKLVAIASVLTMNPSVLLFDEPFNGLSPKYQRLIAELLQELKAAGKTMIISSHHYEQIQEVIQRVLVFSEEHTLTGDFTKEEWEGNPEFRENFHLG
;
A
#
# COMPACT_ATOMS: atom_id res chain seq x y z
N SER A 1 -6.77 -2.95 8.68
CA SER A 1 -6.30 -1.54 8.91
C SER A 1 -5.41 -1.37 10.15
N THR A 2 -5.74 -1.93 11.34
CA THR A 2 -4.94 -1.74 12.58
C THR A 2 -3.54 -2.32 12.44
N LEU A 3 -3.41 -3.55 11.96
CA LEU A 3 -2.12 -4.19 11.70
C LEU A 3 -1.23 -3.32 10.78
N PHE A 4 -1.78 -2.80 9.69
CA PHE A 4 -1.03 -1.96 8.75
C PHE A 4 -0.54 -0.66 9.39
N LYS A 5 -1.36 -0.04 10.25
CA LYS A 5 -0.94 1.15 11.01
C LYS A 5 0.20 0.85 11.98
N ILE A 6 0.24 -0.36 12.57
CA ILE A 6 1.36 -0.81 13.39
C ILE A 6 2.60 -1.01 12.52
N LEU A 7 2.46 -1.73 11.39
CA LEU A 7 3.59 -2.02 10.50
C LEU A 7 4.26 -0.76 9.91
N VAL A 8 3.49 0.30 9.67
CA VAL A 8 4.04 1.58 9.22
C VAL A 8 4.42 2.53 10.39
N GLY A 9 4.26 2.10 11.64
CA GLY A 9 4.65 2.91 12.82
C GLY A 9 3.66 4.01 13.22
N LEU A 10 2.45 4.03 12.67
CA LEU A 10 1.39 4.99 13.07
C LEU A 10 0.72 4.64 14.39
N LEU A 11 0.81 3.38 14.80
CA LEU A 11 0.31 2.90 16.10
C LEU A 11 1.40 2.06 16.77
N PRO A 12 1.69 2.29 18.07
CA PRO A 12 2.60 1.45 18.81
C PRO A 12 1.96 0.09 19.12
N LEU A 13 2.81 -0.93 19.32
CA LEU A 13 2.36 -2.21 19.87
C LEU A 13 1.95 -2.03 21.35
N SER A 14 0.86 -2.69 21.75
CA SER A 14 0.48 -2.79 23.17
C SER A 14 1.28 -3.89 23.90
N SER A 15 1.71 -4.93 23.19
CA SER A 15 2.55 -6.02 23.67
C SER A 15 3.18 -6.76 22.49
N GLY A 16 4.21 -7.58 22.77
CA GLY A 16 4.93 -8.31 21.75
C GLY A 16 6.12 -7.53 21.16
N GLN A 17 6.60 -7.97 20.02
CA GLN A 17 7.76 -7.38 19.35
C GLN A 17 7.48 -7.21 17.85
N TYR A 18 7.96 -6.10 17.29
CA TYR A 18 7.98 -5.86 15.86
C TYR A 18 9.42 -5.59 15.42
N GLN A 19 9.95 -6.42 14.56
CA GLN A 19 11.25 -6.26 13.96
C GLN A 19 11.10 -6.04 12.45
N PHE A 20 11.72 -4.98 11.94
CA PHE A 20 11.82 -4.71 10.51
C PHE A 20 13.30 -4.66 10.12
N ASN A 21 13.75 -5.62 9.33
CA ASN A 21 15.18 -5.86 9.09
C ASN A 21 15.92 -5.98 10.44
N ASP A 22 16.92 -5.12 10.66
CA ASP A 22 17.70 -5.08 11.89
C ASP A 22 17.13 -4.12 12.95
N TRP A 23 15.99 -3.47 12.68
CA TRP A 23 15.39 -2.49 13.59
C TRP A 23 14.33 -3.16 14.48
N MET A 24 14.46 -2.97 15.77
CA MET A 24 13.38 -3.24 16.73
C MET A 24 12.47 -2.00 16.77
N VAL A 25 11.28 -2.12 16.20
CA VAL A 25 10.33 -1.02 16.07
C VAL A 25 9.41 -1.00 17.28
N ASP A 26 9.79 -0.24 18.28
CA ASP A 26 9.04 -0.01 19.50
C ASP A 26 8.65 1.48 19.68
N ALA A 27 8.05 1.81 20.81
CA ALA A 27 7.63 3.19 21.08
C ALA A 27 8.83 4.16 21.19
N ASP A 28 9.99 3.69 21.64
CA ASP A 28 11.18 4.55 21.76
C ASP A 28 11.84 4.76 20.38
N PHE A 29 11.88 3.73 19.55
CA PHE A 29 12.29 3.86 18.14
C PHE A 29 11.43 4.89 17.39
N LEU A 30 10.12 4.86 17.56
CA LEU A 30 9.18 5.75 16.87
C LEU A 30 9.18 7.19 17.40
N LYS A 31 9.68 7.45 18.62
CA LYS A 31 9.84 8.81 19.15
C LYS A 31 10.99 9.58 18.48
N ASP A 32 11.98 8.88 17.94
CA ASP A 32 13.06 9.51 17.20
C ASP A 32 12.59 9.80 15.76
N PRO A 33 12.53 11.09 15.35
CA PRO A 33 12.05 11.46 14.00
C PRO A 33 12.90 10.87 12.87
N SER A 34 14.19 10.64 13.10
CA SER A 34 15.10 10.03 12.10
C SER A 34 14.73 8.56 11.88
N ASN A 35 14.54 7.80 12.94
CA ASN A 35 14.16 6.40 12.88
C ASN A 35 12.76 6.21 12.26
N ALA A 36 11.79 7.01 12.71
CA ALA A 36 10.46 7.01 12.14
C ALA A 36 10.48 7.38 10.64
N GLY A 37 11.27 8.39 10.26
CA GLY A 37 11.46 8.78 8.87
C GLY A 37 12.04 7.66 8.01
N HIS A 38 13.04 6.93 8.51
CA HIS A 38 13.60 5.76 7.82
C HIS A 38 12.55 4.65 7.63
N LEU A 39 11.72 4.38 8.64
CA LEU A 39 10.64 3.38 8.51
C LEU A 39 9.61 3.82 7.46
N TYR A 40 9.17 5.09 7.46
CA TYR A 40 8.22 5.63 6.48
C TYR A 40 8.75 5.62 5.05
N GLN A 41 10.06 5.75 4.89
CA GLN A 41 10.71 5.62 3.59
C GLN A 41 10.68 4.16 3.08
N GLN A 42 10.80 3.18 3.98
CA GLN A 42 10.89 1.77 3.61
C GLN A 42 9.52 1.08 3.50
N VAL A 43 8.53 1.53 4.24
CA VAL A 43 7.20 0.92 4.30
C VAL A 43 6.14 1.92 3.89
N GLY A 44 5.60 1.75 2.70
CA GLY A 44 4.53 2.59 2.16
C GLY A 44 3.15 2.01 2.48
N LEU A 45 2.21 2.84 2.93
CA LEU A 45 0.82 2.46 3.20
C LEU A 45 -0.14 3.18 2.26
N ILE A 46 -0.93 2.41 1.54
CA ILE A 46 -2.06 2.88 0.74
C ILE A 46 -3.33 2.62 1.53
N PHE A 47 -3.96 3.68 2.02
CA PHE A 47 -5.18 3.58 2.81
C PHE A 47 -6.39 3.15 1.99
N GLN A 48 -7.34 2.48 2.61
CA GLN A 48 -8.63 2.15 2.01
C GLN A 48 -9.35 3.40 1.50
N ASN A 49 -9.45 4.44 2.34
CA ASN A 49 -10.02 5.73 1.97
C ASN A 49 -8.91 6.69 1.52
N SER A 50 -8.89 7.00 0.22
CA SER A 50 -7.92 7.92 -0.39
C SER A 50 -8.10 9.38 0.01
N ASP A 51 -9.30 9.79 0.43
CA ASP A 51 -9.56 11.19 0.83
C ASP A 51 -8.78 11.63 2.07
N ILE A 52 -8.40 10.69 2.93
CA ILE A 52 -7.58 10.99 4.12
C ILE A 52 -6.07 11.12 3.82
N GLN A 53 -5.67 10.73 2.62
CA GLN A 53 -4.27 10.70 2.21
C GLN A 53 -3.87 11.91 1.37
N LEU A 54 -4.81 12.47 0.58
CA LEU A 54 -4.55 13.53 -0.39
C LEU A 54 -4.87 14.91 0.21
N PHE A 55 -3.88 15.82 0.22
CA PHE A 55 -4.02 17.13 0.86
C PHE A 55 -3.35 18.30 0.10
N ASN A 56 -2.59 18.03 -0.96
CA ASN A 56 -1.91 19.07 -1.74
C ASN A 56 -2.82 19.72 -2.80
N THR A 57 -2.36 20.81 -3.40
CA THR A 57 -3.16 21.65 -4.31
C THR A 57 -3.24 21.07 -5.70
N THR A 58 -2.25 20.30 -6.15
CA THR A 58 -2.23 19.57 -7.42
C THR A 58 -1.77 18.13 -7.23
N VAL A 59 -2.07 17.27 -8.20
CA VAL A 59 -1.57 15.90 -8.23
C VAL A 59 -0.03 15.88 -8.29
N ALA A 60 0.59 16.75 -9.09
CA ALA A 60 2.06 16.84 -9.15
C ALA A 60 2.67 17.18 -7.79
N GLU A 61 2.08 18.12 -7.06
CA GLU A 61 2.54 18.47 -5.70
C GLU A 61 2.31 17.33 -4.71
N GLU A 62 1.18 16.60 -4.83
CA GLU A 62 0.90 15.43 -4.01
C GLU A 62 1.98 14.35 -4.17
N LEU A 63 2.34 14.05 -5.41
CA LEU A 63 3.37 13.06 -5.72
C LEU A 63 4.80 13.52 -5.34
N SER A 64 5.05 14.82 -5.42
CA SER A 64 6.36 15.42 -5.08
C SER A 64 6.59 15.54 -3.58
N PHE A 65 5.53 15.56 -2.77
CA PHE A 65 5.63 15.85 -1.33
C PHE A 65 6.56 14.89 -0.59
N GLY A 66 6.34 13.59 -0.73
CA GLY A 66 7.17 12.58 -0.07
C GLY A 66 8.65 12.66 -0.47
N PRO A 67 8.99 12.61 -1.75
CA PRO A 67 10.37 12.77 -2.24
C PRO A 67 11.06 14.05 -1.76
N ARG A 68 10.33 15.20 -1.67
CA ARG A 68 10.87 16.43 -1.08
C ARG A 68 11.21 16.30 0.39
N GLN A 69 10.36 15.62 1.17
CA GLN A 69 10.66 15.36 2.59
C GLN A 69 11.90 14.49 2.77
N LEU A 70 12.23 13.66 1.78
CA LEU A 70 13.49 12.89 1.74
C LEU A 70 14.70 13.71 1.31
N GLY A 71 14.52 14.97 0.91
CA GLY A 71 15.60 15.85 0.46
C GLY A 71 16.16 15.48 -0.92
N LEU A 72 15.37 14.83 -1.77
CA LEU A 72 15.81 14.47 -3.13
C LEU A 72 15.95 15.74 -4.00
N PRO A 73 16.88 15.74 -4.98
CA PRO A 73 16.99 16.81 -5.95
C PRO A 73 15.70 17.00 -6.76
N GLU A 74 15.34 18.24 -7.10
CA GLU A 74 14.09 18.55 -7.81
C GLU A 74 14.01 17.85 -9.19
N GLU A 75 15.13 17.70 -9.87
CA GLU A 75 15.19 16.94 -11.14
C GLU A 75 14.81 15.47 -10.97
N GLU A 76 15.29 14.83 -9.89
CA GLU A 76 14.92 13.44 -9.56
C GLU A 76 13.45 13.33 -9.15
N ILE A 77 12.94 14.30 -8.39
CA ILE A 77 11.54 14.36 -8.00
C ILE A 77 10.65 14.43 -9.24
N GLU A 78 10.96 15.35 -10.15
CA GLU A 78 10.20 15.54 -11.39
C GLU A 78 10.19 14.27 -12.24
N GLN A 79 11.34 13.59 -12.35
CA GLN A 79 11.44 12.32 -13.06
C GLN A 79 10.58 11.25 -12.42
N ARG A 80 10.63 11.09 -11.09
CA ARG A 80 9.81 10.11 -10.35
C ARG A 80 8.31 10.39 -10.51
N VAL A 81 7.90 11.65 -10.45
CA VAL A 81 6.52 12.06 -10.67
C VAL A 81 6.07 11.69 -12.08
N HIS A 82 6.87 12.04 -13.10
CA HIS A 82 6.57 11.71 -14.49
C HIS A 82 6.42 10.21 -14.70
N ASP A 83 7.41 9.43 -14.26
CA ASP A 83 7.43 7.97 -14.45
C ASP A 83 6.24 7.30 -13.74
N THR A 84 5.90 7.77 -12.53
CA THR A 84 4.78 7.20 -11.77
C THR A 84 3.42 7.55 -12.39
N LEU A 85 3.24 8.78 -12.89
CA LEU A 85 2.04 9.17 -13.60
C LEU A 85 1.86 8.35 -14.88
N SER A 86 2.94 8.11 -15.61
CA SER A 86 2.95 7.30 -16.82
C SER A 86 2.65 5.83 -16.54
N LEU A 87 3.27 5.25 -15.48
CA LEU A 87 3.02 3.88 -15.02
C LEU A 87 1.53 3.62 -14.73
N LEU A 88 0.84 4.61 -14.18
CA LEU A 88 -0.57 4.52 -13.81
C LEU A 88 -1.54 5.08 -14.86
N GLU A 89 -1.04 5.52 -16.02
CA GLU A 89 -1.81 6.12 -17.12
C GLU A 89 -2.64 7.35 -16.68
N ILE A 90 -2.11 8.16 -15.74
CA ILE A 90 -2.79 9.33 -15.16
C ILE A 90 -2.04 10.66 -15.40
N GLU A 91 -1.20 10.76 -16.45
CA GLU A 91 -0.48 12.01 -16.79
C GLU A 91 -1.42 13.18 -16.98
N HIS A 92 -2.62 12.91 -17.51
CA HIS A 92 -3.67 13.90 -17.73
C HIS A 92 -4.25 14.52 -16.44
N LEU A 93 -3.94 13.93 -15.28
CA LEU A 93 -4.36 14.43 -13.96
C LEU A 93 -3.29 15.32 -13.29
N ARG A 94 -2.08 15.43 -13.86
CA ARG A 94 -0.91 16.07 -13.24
C ARG A 94 -1.23 17.41 -12.57
N ASP A 95 -1.93 18.29 -13.29
CA ASP A 95 -2.23 19.66 -12.84
C ASP A 95 -3.64 19.81 -12.21
N ARG A 96 -4.33 18.68 -12.02
CA ARG A 96 -5.66 18.66 -11.41
C ARG A 96 -5.57 18.79 -9.89
N ILE A 97 -6.61 19.36 -9.30
CA ILE A 97 -6.80 19.43 -7.86
C ILE A 97 -7.30 18.06 -7.37
N PRO A 98 -6.61 17.37 -6.44
CA PRO A 98 -7.01 16.04 -5.98
C PRO A 98 -8.43 15.96 -5.46
N TYR A 99 -8.92 17.02 -4.79
CA TYR A 99 -10.28 17.09 -4.27
C TYR A 99 -11.37 16.95 -5.35
N HIS A 100 -11.10 17.37 -6.59
CA HIS A 100 -12.05 17.34 -7.71
C HIS A 100 -12.01 16.04 -8.52
N LEU A 101 -11.18 15.09 -8.15
CA LEU A 101 -11.04 13.79 -8.83
C LEU A 101 -12.17 12.85 -8.43
N SER A 102 -12.52 11.92 -9.33
CA SER A 102 -13.38 10.79 -9.03
C SER A 102 -12.72 9.86 -7.99
N GLY A 103 -13.50 9.02 -7.30
CA GLY A 103 -12.96 8.09 -6.29
C GLY A 103 -11.86 7.16 -6.85
N GLY A 104 -12.03 6.68 -8.09
CA GLY A 104 -11.02 5.85 -8.74
C GLY A 104 -9.73 6.62 -9.07
N GLU A 105 -9.84 7.84 -9.58
CA GLU A 105 -8.67 8.70 -9.83
C GLU A 105 -7.94 9.05 -8.53
N LYS A 106 -8.67 9.39 -7.47
CA LYS A 106 -8.08 9.63 -6.13
C LYS A 106 -7.31 8.41 -5.62
N LYS A 107 -7.85 7.19 -5.84
CA LYS A 107 -7.15 5.95 -5.45
C LYS A 107 -5.83 5.79 -6.21
N LEU A 108 -5.83 6.03 -7.52
CA LEU A 108 -4.59 5.98 -8.31
C LEU A 108 -3.59 7.04 -7.88
N VAL A 109 -4.03 8.27 -7.61
CA VAL A 109 -3.16 9.35 -7.10
C VAL A 109 -2.59 9.00 -5.72
N ALA A 110 -3.39 8.40 -4.83
CA ALA A 110 -2.92 7.95 -3.52
C ALA A 110 -1.90 6.81 -3.63
N ILE A 111 -2.07 5.88 -4.55
CA ILE A 111 -1.06 4.86 -4.86
C ILE A 111 0.20 5.53 -5.43
N ALA A 112 0.04 6.42 -6.40
CA ALA A 112 1.14 7.15 -7.03
C ALA A 112 2.00 7.91 -6.00
N SER A 113 1.38 8.61 -5.05
CA SER A 113 2.12 9.37 -4.02
C SER A 113 2.99 8.49 -3.11
N VAL A 114 2.61 7.23 -2.91
CA VAL A 114 3.44 6.26 -2.18
C VAL A 114 4.55 5.69 -3.08
N LEU A 115 4.25 5.40 -4.34
CA LEU A 115 5.22 4.81 -5.28
C LEU A 115 6.39 5.75 -5.58
N THR A 116 6.17 7.08 -5.61
CA THR A 116 7.26 8.06 -5.80
C THR A 116 8.33 8.01 -4.72
N MET A 117 7.99 7.52 -3.51
CA MET A 117 8.94 7.26 -2.42
C MET A 117 9.81 6.03 -2.67
N ASN A 118 9.40 5.16 -3.59
CA ASN A 118 10.03 3.89 -3.92
C ASN A 118 10.27 2.95 -2.71
N PRO A 119 9.27 2.70 -1.85
CA PRO A 119 9.45 1.87 -0.66
C PRO A 119 9.80 0.43 -1.02
N SER A 120 10.46 -0.29 -0.10
CA SER A 120 10.77 -1.71 -0.25
C SER A 120 9.56 -2.61 0.07
N VAL A 121 8.68 -2.14 0.95
CA VAL A 121 7.44 -2.83 1.35
C VAL A 121 6.23 -1.92 1.08
N LEU A 122 5.21 -2.48 0.45
CA LEU A 122 3.96 -1.81 0.14
C LEU A 122 2.79 -2.49 0.85
N LEU A 123 2.03 -1.72 1.61
CA LEU A 123 0.85 -2.17 2.33
C LEU A 123 -0.39 -1.62 1.61
N PHE A 124 -1.22 -2.49 1.05
CA PHE A 124 -2.46 -2.13 0.35
C PHE A 124 -3.68 -2.49 1.20
N ASP A 125 -4.35 -1.48 1.73
CA ASP A 125 -5.58 -1.67 2.52
C ASP A 125 -6.80 -1.59 1.58
N GLU A 126 -7.40 -2.74 1.25
CA GLU A 126 -8.56 -2.89 0.37
C GLU A 126 -8.40 -2.10 -0.96
N PRO A 127 -7.38 -2.40 -1.79
CA PRO A 127 -7.04 -1.56 -2.94
C PRO A 127 -8.12 -1.51 -4.03
N PHE A 128 -9.00 -2.51 -4.11
CA PHE A 128 -10.03 -2.62 -5.16
C PHE A 128 -11.39 -2.09 -4.73
N ASN A 129 -11.57 -1.79 -3.44
CA ASN A 129 -12.88 -1.44 -2.90
C ASN A 129 -13.44 -0.14 -3.52
N GLY A 130 -14.70 -0.20 -3.95
CA GLY A 130 -15.40 0.96 -4.53
C GLY A 130 -14.94 1.38 -5.93
N LEU A 131 -14.14 0.58 -6.62
CA LEU A 131 -13.61 0.91 -7.94
C LEU A 131 -14.43 0.31 -9.08
N SER A 132 -14.49 1.04 -10.21
CA SER A 132 -15.00 0.51 -11.46
C SER A 132 -14.08 -0.58 -12.03
N PRO A 133 -14.59 -1.48 -12.90
CA PRO A 133 -13.78 -2.54 -13.49
C PRO A 133 -12.53 -2.06 -14.24
N LYS A 134 -12.57 -0.83 -14.79
CA LYS A 134 -11.40 -0.21 -15.43
C LYS A 134 -10.26 0.00 -14.45
N TYR A 135 -10.54 0.63 -13.30
CA TYR A 135 -9.53 0.93 -12.27
C TYR A 135 -9.08 -0.33 -11.53
N GLN A 136 -9.97 -1.31 -11.34
CA GLN A 136 -9.60 -2.61 -10.77
C GLN A 136 -8.55 -3.33 -11.63
N ARG A 137 -8.73 -3.35 -12.96
CA ARG A 137 -7.74 -3.93 -13.89
C ARG A 137 -6.40 -3.22 -13.80
N LEU A 138 -6.41 -1.90 -13.82
CA LEU A 138 -5.17 -1.11 -13.77
C LEU A 138 -4.38 -1.35 -12.47
N ILE A 139 -5.08 -1.47 -11.32
CA ILE A 139 -4.43 -1.83 -10.05
C ILE A 139 -3.92 -3.29 -10.08
N ALA A 140 -4.66 -4.23 -10.66
CA ALA A 140 -4.21 -5.61 -10.78
C ALA A 140 -2.94 -5.73 -11.64
N GLU A 141 -2.86 -5.02 -12.75
CA GLU A 141 -1.68 -4.93 -13.61
C GLU A 141 -0.48 -4.32 -12.85
N LEU A 142 -0.70 -3.21 -12.13
CA LEU A 142 0.31 -2.60 -11.27
C LEU A 142 0.87 -3.59 -10.23
N LEU A 143 -0.01 -4.35 -9.55
CA LEU A 143 0.44 -5.32 -8.54
C LEU A 143 1.31 -6.42 -9.17
N GLN A 144 1.02 -6.84 -10.41
CA GLN A 144 1.85 -7.81 -11.14
C GLN A 144 3.22 -7.21 -11.49
N GLU A 145 3.28 -5.96 -11.93
CA GLU A 145 4.53 -5.25 -12.22
C GLU A 145 5.38 -5.08 -10.96
N LEU A 146 4.77 -4.69 -9.84
CA LEU A 146 5.46 -4.56 -8.55
C LEU A 146 6.02 -5.91 -8.08
N LYS A 147 5.26 -7.01 -8.25
CA LYS A 147 5.73 -8.37 -7.98
C LYS A 147 6.92 -8.74 -8.87
N ALA A 148 6.83 -8.46 -10.17
CA ALA A 148 7.92 -8.72 -11.11
C ALA A 148 9.18 -7.89 -10.80
N ALA A 149 9.00 -6.67 -10.28
CA ALA A 149 10.10 -5.82 -9.79
C ALA A 149 10.67 -6.25 -8.42
N GLY A 150 10.17 -7.34 -7.83
CA GLY A 150 10.66 -7.88 -6.56
C GLY A 150 10.22 -7.11 -5.32
N LYS A 151 9.18 -6.28 -5.41
CA LYS A 151 8.63 -5.55 -4.25
C LYS A 151 7.92 -6.51 -3.30
N THR A 152 8.11 -6.29 -2.00
CA THR A 152 7.30 -6.97 -0.97
C THR A 152 5.96 -6.26 -0.84
N MET A 153 4.87 -7.03 -0.94
CA MET A 153 3.53 -6.48 -0.81
C MET A 153 2.73 -7.24 0.24
N ILE A 154 1.99 -6.51 1.08
CA ILE A 154 0.98 -7.07 1.99
C ILE A 154 -0.35 -6.42 1.60
N ILE A 155 -1.32 -7.24 1.24
CA ILE A 155 -2.60 -6.78 0.70
C ILE A 155 -3.71 -7.29 1.62
N SER A 156 -4.51 -6.40 2.19
CA SER A 156 -5.79 -6.78 2.79
C SER A 156 -6.86 -6.77 1.71
N SER A 157 -7.64 -7.83 1.61
CA SER A 157 -8.77 -7.90 0.68
C SER A 157 -9.80 -8.91 1.14
N HIS A 158 -11.06 -8.60 0.88
CA HIS A 158 -12.18 -9.56 0.98
C HIS A 158 -12.41 -10.31 -0.34
N HIS A 159 -11.69 -9.96 -1.41
CA HIS A 159 -11.86 -10.50 -2.74
C HIS A 159 -10.60 -11.25 -3.19
N TYR A 160 -10.52 -12.53 -2.85
CA TYR A 160 -9.39 -13.38 -3.22
C TYR A 160 -9.11 -13.39 -4.74
N GLU A 161 -10.17 -13.47 -5.55
CA GLU A 161 -10.07 -13.56 -7.01
C GLU A 161 -9.30 -12.41 -7.65
N GLN A 162 -9.34 -11.22 -7.03
CA GLN A 162 -8.66 -10.03 -7.55
C GLN A 162 -7.14 -10.02 -7.29
N ILE A 163 -6.67 -10.83 -6.31
CA ILE A 163 -5.27 -10.85 -5.87
C ILE A 163 -4.58 -12.18 -6.09
N GLN A 164 -5.32 -13.24 -6.50
CA GLN A 164 -4.81 -14.62 -6.62
C GLN A 164 -3.55 -14.74 -7.49
N GLU A 165 -3.38 -13.88 -8.51
CA GLU A 165 -2.22 -13.93 -9.42
C GLU A 165 -0.94 -13.38 -8.77
N VAL A 166 -1.08 -12.53 -7.75
CA VAL A 166 0.08 -11.86 -7.14
C VAL A 166 0.48 -12.45 -5.79
N ILE A 167 -0.43 -13.06 -5.06
CA ILE A 167 -0.16 -13.61 -3.73
C ILE A 167 0.73 -14.86 -3.76
N GLN A 168 1.47 -15.05 -2.68
CA GLN A 168 2.31 -16.23 -2.41
C GLN A 168 1.96 -16.89 -1.07
N ARG A 169 1.35 -16.12 -0.16
CA ARG A 169 0.99 -16.54 1.20
C ARG A 169 -0.30 -15.89 1.63
N VAL A 170 -1.12 -16.59 2.39
CA VAL A 170 -2.41 -16.12 2.89
C VAL A 170 -2.41 -16.18 4.41
N LEU A 171 -2.67 -15.04 5.05
CA LEU A 171 -2.85 -14.92 6.49
C LEU A 171 -4.33 -14.67 6.78
N VAL A 172 -4.96 -15.52 7.57
CA VAL A 172 -6.38 -15.42 7.89
C VAL A 172 -6.56 -14.99 9.34
N PHE A 173 -7.37 -13.95 9.53
CA PHE A 173 -7.73 -13.43 10.84
C PHE A 173 -9.19 -13.73 11.15
N SER A 174 -9.48 -14.13 12.39
CA SER A 174 -10.85 -14.34 12.87
C SER A 174 -11.56 -13.01 13.16
N GLU A 175 -12.87 -13.07 13.45
CA GLU A 175 -13.65 -11.92 13.92
C GLU A 175 -13.14 -11.35 15.24
N GLU A 176 -12.48 -12.17 16.07
CA GLU A 176 -11.81 -11.75 17.32
C GLU A 176 -10.42 -11.13 17.06
N HIS A 177 -10.08 -10.88 15.79
CA HIS A 177 -8.82 -10.27 15.35
C HIS A 177 -7.56 -11.08 15.71
N THR A 178 -7.69 -12.40 15.81
CA THR A 178 -6.56 -13.32 16.01
C THR A 178 -6.16 -13.99 14.71
N LEU A 179 -4.86 -14.25 14.52
CA LEU A 179 -4.37 -15.02 13.38
C LEU A 179 -4.78 -16.49 13.56
N THR A 180 -5.63 -16.99 12.68
CA THR A 180 -6.16 -18.35 12.74
C THR A 180 -5.65 -19.25 11.62
N GLY A 181 -5.03 -18.66 10.59
CA GLY A 181 -4.47 -19.42 9.48
C GLY A 181 -3.27 -18.71 8.85
N ASP A 182 -2.32 -19.52 8.40
CA ASP A 182 -1.10 -19.10 7.72
C ASP A 182 -0.76 -20.18 6.68
N PHE A 183 -1.00 -19.89 5.42
CA PHE A 183 -0.96 -20.85 4.32
C PHE A 183 -0.09 -20.34 3.17
N THR A 184 0.60 -21.24 2.50
CA THR A 184 1.12 -20.96 1.14
C THR A 184 -0.06 -20.83 0.16
N LYS A 185 0.20 -20.23 -0.99
CA LYS A 185 -0.81 -20.14 -2.06
C LYS A 185 -1.31 -21.54 -2.45
N GLU A 186 -0.41 -22.49 -2.60
CA GLU A 186 -0.72 -23.86 -2.99
C GLU A 186 -1.61 -24.58 -1.97
N GLU A 187 -1.33 -24.42 -0.67
CA GLU A 187 -2.16 -24.98 0.41
C GLU A 187 -3.54 -24.36 0.42
N TRP A 188 -3.63 -23.05 0.20
CA TRP A 188 -4.88 -22.31 0.14
C TRP A 188 -5.76 -22.73 -1.05
N GLU A 189 -5.17 -22.83 -2.23
CA GLU A 189 -5.88 -23.22 -3.46
C GLU A 189 -6.23 -24.71 -3.49
N GLY A 190 -5.40 -25.55 -2.89
CA GLY A 190 -5.61 -27.00 -2.80
C GLY A 190 -6.70 -27.43 -1.84
N ASN A 191 -7.21 -26.53 -0.99
CA ASN A 191 -8.25 -26.85 -0.02
C ASN A 191 -9.47 -25.89 -0.12
N PRO A 192 -10.48 -26.24 -0.95
CA PRO A 192 -11.69 -25.41 -1.12
C PRO A 192 -12.45 -25.16 0.18
N GLU A 193 -12.39 -26.07 1.16
CA GLU A 193 -13.08 -25.92 2.45
C GLU A 193 -12.52 -24.75 3.27
N PHE A 194 -11.25 -24.36 3.05
CA PHE A 194 -10.69 -23.18 3.71
C PHE A 194 -11.44 -21.90 3.32
N ARG A 195 -11.76 -21.75 2.04
CA ARG A 195 -12.49 -20.58 1.54
C ARG A 195 -13.91 -20.49 2.09
N GLU A 196 -14.61 -21.61 2.16
CA GLU A 196 -15.96 -21.68 2.73
C GLU A 196 -15.97 -21.41 4.24
N ASN A 197 -15.01 -22.00 4.98
CA ASN A 197 -14.89 -21.82 6.43
C ASN A 197 -14.54 -20.40 6.86
N PHE A 198 -13.83 -19.64 6.02
CA PHE A 198 -13.42 -18.28 6.30
C PHE A 198 -14.28 -17.23 5.59
N HIS A 199 -15.43 -17.61 5.00
CA HIS A 199 -16.37 -16.72 4.31
C HIS A 199 -15.75 -15.82 3.24
N LEU A 200 -14.67 -16.28 2.62
CA LEU A 200 -13.99 -15.62 1.51
C LEU A 200 -14.49 -16.25 0.19
N GLY A 201 -15.73 -15.91 -0.16
CA GLY A 201 -16.37 -16.31 -1.41
C GLY A 201 -16.17 -15.32 -2.54
#